data_5314182ba8aebbc3323e9880683a7b77
#
_entry.id   5314182ba8aebbc3323e9880683a7b77
#
_cell.length_a   1.000
_cell.length_b   1.000
_cell.length_c   1.000
_cell.angle_alpha   90.00
_cell.angle_beta   90.00
_cell.angle_gamma   90.00
#
_symmetry.space_group_name_H-M   'P 1'
#
loop_
_entity.id
_entity.type
_entity.pdbx_description
1 polymer ?
#
loop_
_entity_poly.entity_id
_entity_poly.type
_entity_poly.pdbx_seq_one_letter_code
_entity_poly.pdbx_strand_id
1 'polypeptide(L)'
;LLLWNLRKGGAVTISDSGARLFRARVTAIGKTSSALLVFEDTGFKKNILRVTLVQALPEKERMELIIQKTTELGVNRIIPFKSEKSTTIEERDLKQKKSNRWKDMALKAAKQSRRPDIPEITPYCAFKEAISCCDKKSLKIILKQGSGVMSLKEFLKNTLPLAKEKSEAAILVGPEGGLSEEEVKEAEKAGFTGVSLGSGILRTETAAIIGVGIMQYELND
;
A
#
# COMPACT_ATOMS: atom_id res chain seq x y z
N LEU A 1 -1.43 -1.74 21.10
CA LEU A 1 -0.03 -1.73 21.60
C LEU A 1 0.66 -3.08 21.41
N LEU A 2 -0.03 -4.22 21.57
CA LEU A 2 0.53 -5.56 21.38
C LEU A 2 1.12 -5.75 19.96
N LEU A 3 0.39 -5.30 18.92
CA LEU A 3 0.86 -5.35 17.52
C LEU A 3 2.15 -4.56 17.28
N TRP A 4 2.39 -3.49 18.06
CA TRP A 4 3.57 -2.66 17.94
C TRP A 4 4.78 -3.17 18.74
N ASN A 5 4.65 -4.24 19.52
CA ASN A 5 5.68 -4.73 20.45
C ASN A 5 6.30 -3.59 21.27
N LEU A 6 5.45 -2.71 21.81
CA LEU A 6 5.91 -1.56 22.58
C LEU A 6 6.32 -1.98 23.99
N ARG A 7 7.34 -1.30 24.50
CA ARG A 7 7.82 -1.42 25.89
C ARG A 7 7.64 -0.10 26.62
N LYS A 8 7.60 -0.13 27.94
CA LYS A 8 7.65 1.07 28.78
C LYS A 8 8.88 1.91 28.36
N GLY A 9 8.70 3.22 28.20
CA GLY A 9 9.69 4.13 27.67
C GLY A 9 9.74 4.27 26.14
N GLY A 10 9.11 3.34 25.40
CA GLY A 10 9.05 3.39 23.95
C GLY A 10 8.23 4.57 23.42
N ALA A 11 8.66 5.17 22.32
CA ALA A 11 7.94 6.25 21.65
C ALA A 11 7.04 5.71 20.52
N VAL A 12 5.86 6.29 20.38
CA VAL A 12 4.87 5.92 19.38
C VAL A 12 4.18 7.16 18.83
N THR A 13 3.70 7.10 17.58
CA THR A 13 2.80 8.10 17.03
C THR A 13 1.36 7.64 17.27
N ILE A 14 0.52 8.54 17.76
CA ILE A 14 -0.90 8.31 18.01
C ILE A 14 -1.73 9.36 17.28
N SER A 15 -2.99 9.08 17.02
CA SER A 15 -3.95 10.05 16.51
C SER A 15 -5.09 10.26 17.49
N ASP A 16 -5.59 11.50 17.59
CA ASP A 16 -6.83 11.80 18.30
C ASP A 16 -8.07 11.55 17.42
N SER A 17 -9.26 11.84 17.95
CA SER A 17 -10.53 11.74 17.22
C SER A 17 -10.63 12.71 16.04
N GLY A 18 -9.87 13.80 16.03
CA GLY A 18 -9.77 14.78 14.93
C GLY A 18 -8.68 14.43 13.91
N ALA A 19 -8.15 13.21 13.98
CA ALA A 19 -7.05 12.71 13.14
C ALA A 19 -5.72 13.47 13.27
N ARG A 20 -5.53 14.35 14.27
CA ARG A 20 -4.24 15.01 14.54
C ARG A 20 -3.26 14.00 15.08
N LEU A 21 -2.00 14.12 14.69
CA LEU A 21 -0.93 13.20 15.05
C LEU A 21 -0.06 13.77 16.17
N PHE A 22 0.20 12.94 17.16
CA PHE A 22 1.02 13.27 18.32
C PHE A 22 2.12 12.23 18.53
N ARG A 23 3.24 12.67 19.05
CA ARG A 23 4.28 11.77 19.58
C ARG A 23 4.06 11.54 21.06
N ALA A 24 4.01 10.29 21.45
CA ALA A 24 3.78 9.91 22.84
C ALA A 24 4.78 8.86 23.30
N ARG A 25 5.04 8.83 24.59
CA ARG A 25 5.87 7.84 25.26
C ARG A 25 5.02 6.92 26.11
N VAL A 26 5.26 5.63 26.02
CA VAL A 26 4.57 4.63 26.83
C VAL A 26 5.06 4.74 28.28
N THR A 27 4.20 5.10 29.20
CA THR A 27 4.52 5.21 30.63
C THR A 27 4.11 3.97 31.43
N ALA A 28 3.00 3.33 31.04
CA ALA A 28 2.57 2.07 31.60
C ALA A 28 1.86 1.20 30.58
N ILE A 29 2.01 -0.11 30.69
CA ILE A 29 1.29 -1.11 29.88
C ILE A 29 0.52 -2.02 30.82
N GLY A 30 -0.81 -1.98 30.75
CA GLY A 30 -1.70 -2.87 31.47
C GLY A 30 -2.35 -3.91 30.55
N LYS A 31 -3.13 -4.81 31.13
CA LYS A 31 -3.83 -5.88 30.38
C LYS A 31 -4.90 -5.34 29.43
N THR A 32 -5.66 -4.34 29.86
CA THR A 32 -6.80 -3.75 29.13
C THR A 32 -6.58 -2.33 28.65
N SER A 33 -5.64 -1.61 29.28
CA SER A 33 -5.33 -0.21 28.96
C SER A 33 -3.85 0.06 29.11
N SER A 34 -3.40 1.17 28.53
CA SER A 34 -2.00 1.62 28.63
C SER A 34 -2.02 3.14 28.79
N ALA A 35 -1.05 3.65 29.56
CA ALA A 35 -0.86 5.08 29.74
C ALA A 35 0.23 5.59 28.79
N LEU A 36 -0.05 6.73 28.17
CA LEU A 36 0.84 7.40 27.24
C LEU A 36 1.02 8.85 27.69
N LEU A 37 2.25 9.34 27.66
CA LEU A 37 2.57 10.75 27.85
C LEU A 37 2.82 11.37 26.47
N VAL A 38 1.95 12.27 26.04
CA VAL A 38 2.16 13.07 24.83
C VAL A 38 3.26 14.11 25.13
N PHE A 39 4.26 14.17 24.25
CA PHE A 39 5.39 15.11 24.40
C PHE A 39 5.59 16.02 23.18
N GLU A 40 4.89 15.75 22.07
CA GLU A 40 5.04 16.54 20.85
C GLU A 40 3.73 16.50 20.05
N ASP A 41 3.22 17.64 19.63
CA ASP A 41 2.22 17.77 18.55
C ASP A 41 3.00 17.85 17.24
N THR A 42 2.76 16.92 16.31
CA THR A 42 3.51 16.87 15.05
C THR A 42 3.08 17.96 14.05
N GLY A 43 1.95 18.62 14.29
CA GLY A 43 1.34 19.57 13.36
C GLY A 43 0.67 18.90 12.14
N PHE A 44 0.73 17.57 12.04
CA PHE A 44 0.15 16.83 10.92
C PHE A 44 -1.15 16.13 11.29
N LYS A 45 -1.95 15.83 10.26
CA LYS A 45 -3.13 14.97 10.36
C LYS A 45 -2.88 13.63 9.67
N LYS A 46 -3.61 12.63 10.09
CA LYS A 46 -3.64 11.33 9.43
C LYS A 46 -4.32 11.49 8.06
N ASN A 47 -3.76 10.89 7.04
CA ASN A 47 -4.35 10.87 5.69
C ASN A 47 -5.77 10.30 5.73
N ILE A 48 -6.69 10.96 5.06
CA ILE A 48 -8.10 10.57 4.96
C ILE A 48 -8.25 9.47 3.91
N LEU A 49 -7.59 9.64 2.75
CA LEU A 49 -7.64 8.66 1.69
C LEU A 49 -6.82 7.42 2.03
N ARG A 50 -7.45 6.27 1.87
CA ARG A 50 -6.79 4.97 2.04
C ARG A 50 -6.27 4.46 0.70
N VAL A 51 -4.99 4.16 0.62
CA VAL A 51 -4.37 3.59 -0.58
C VAL A 51 -4.18 2.09 -0.39
N THR A 52 -4.77 1.30 -1.29
CA THR A 52 -4.58 -0.15 -1.41
C THR A 52 -3.68 -0.45 -2.59
N LEU A 53 -2.58 -1.14 -2.36
CA LEU A 53 -1.70 -1.68 -3.40
C LEU A 53 -2.08 -3.14 -3.68
N VAL A 54 -2.52 -3.42 -4.89
CA VAL A 54 -2.77 -4.78 -5.41
C VAL A 54 -1.54 -5.18 -6.22
N GLN A 55 -0.68 -5.99 -5.61
CA GLN A 55 0.66 -6.29 -6.14
C GLN A 55 0.77 -7.72 -6.62
N ALA A 56 1.02 -7.91 -7.92
CA ALA A 56 1.43 -9.21 -8.44
C ALA A 56 2.74 -9.63 -7.77
N LEU A 57 2.84 -10.89 -7.41
CA LEU A 57 4.02 -11.40 -6.70
C LEU A 57 5.27 -11.30 -7.60
N PRO A 58 6.21 -10.41 -7.30
CA PRO A 58 7.49 -10.33 -8.00
C PRO A 58 8.51 -11.25 -7.35
N GLU A 59 9.75 -11.20 -7.81
CA GLU A 59 10.87 -11.80 -7.08
C GLU A 59 10.91 -11.32 -5.62
N LYS A 60 11.41 -12.19 -4.73
CA LYS A 60 11.33 -12.00 -3.28
C LYS A 60 11.90 -10.66 -2.79
N GLU A 61 13.11 -10.33 -3.20
CA GLU A 61 13.80 -9.12 -2.75
C GLU A 61 13.05 -7.86 -3.17
N ARG A 62 12.42 -7.89 -4.35
CA ARG A 62 11.59 -6.80 -4.84
C ARG A 62 10.31 -6.64 -4.01
N MET A 63 9.67 -7.76 -3.62
CA MET A 63 8.49 -7.69 -2.76
C MET A 63 8.81 -7.10 -1.39
N GLU A 64 9.96 -7.46 -0.82
CA GLU A 64 10.43 -6.89 0.43
C GLU A 64 10.64 -5.38 0.34
N LEU A 65 11.28 -4.91 -0.74
CA LEU A 65 11.46 -3.48 -1.02
C LEU A 65 10.12 -2.76 -1.21
N ILE A 66 9.19 -3.34 -1.96
CA ILE A 66 7.84 -2.79 -2.16
C ILE A 66 7.16 -2.59 -0.80
N ILE A 67 7.10 -3.63 0.03
CA ILE A 67 6.46 -3.55 1.34
C ILE A 67 7.08 -2.47 2.20
N GLN A 68 8.42 -2.43 2.26
CA GLN A 68 9.12 -1.42 3.04
C GLN A 68 8.79 -0.01 2.55
N LYS A 69 9.01 0.28 1.28
CA LYS A 69 8.90 1.64 0.74
C LYS A 69 7.46 2.13 0.62
N THR A 70 6.53 1.27 0.23
CA THR A 70 5.12 1.67 0.20
C THR A 70 4.55 1.87 1.61
N THR A 71 5.05 1.13 2.62
CA THR A 71 4.73 1.41 4.01
C THR A 71 5.23 2.79 4.43
N GLU A 72 6.49 3.14 4.15
CA GLU A 72 7.04 4.47 4.44
C GLU A 72 6.21 5.58 3.78
N LEU A 73 5.73 5.36 2.55
CA LEU A 73 4.90 6.29 1.77
C LEU A 73 3.43 6.35 2.19
N GLY A 74 2.96 5.50 3.11
CA GLY A 74 1.62 5.63 3.64
C GLY A 74 0.58 4.65 3.08
N VAL A 75 0.97 3.57 2.37
CA VAL A 75 0.01 2.54 1.95
C VAL A 75 -0.77 2.00 3.15
N ASN A 76 -2.08 1.77 2.99
CA ASN A 76 -2.94 1.28 4.07
C ASN A 76 -3.17 -0.23 3.99
N ARG A 77 -3.15 -0.79 2.76
CA ARG A 77 -3.36 -2.21 2.52
C ARG A 77 -2.51 -2.68 1.35
N ILE A 78 -1.95 -3.88 1.47
CA ILE A 78 -1.24 -4.56 0.38
C ILE A 78 -1.92 -5.91 0.16
N ILE A 79 -2.35 -6.17 -1.08
CA ILE A 79 -2.97 -7.42 -1.51
C ILE A 79 -2.00 -8.13 -2.47
N PRO A 80 -1.18 -9.07 -2.00
CA PRO A 80 -0.31 -9.84 -2.87
C PRO A 80 -1.15 -10.85 -3.66
N PHE A 81 -0.92 -10.98 -4.95
CA PHE A 81 -1.68 -11.93 -5.77
C PHE A 81 -0.82 -12.70 -6.76
N LYS A 82 -1.33 -13.85 -7.21
CA LYS A 82 -0.78 -14.63 -8.30
C LYS A 82 -1.29 -14.08 -9.63
N SER A 83 -0.36 -13.52 -10.43
CA SER A 83 -0.57 -13.24 -11.85
C SER A 83 -0.15 -14.45 -12.68
N GLU A 84 -0.65 -14.57 -13.88
CA GLU A 84 -0.27 -15.60 -14.85
C GLU A 84 1.25 -15.63 -15.07
N LYS A 85 1.88 -14.45 -15.11
CA LYS A 85 3.33 -14.29 -15.36
C LYS A 85 4.16 -14.11 -14.09
N SER A 86 3.58 -14.29 -12.89
CA SER A 86 4.34 -14.23 -11.65
C SER A 86 4.88 -15.57 -11.20
N THR A 87 6.01 -15.56 -10.50
CA THR A 87 6.52 -16.72 -9.77
C THR A 87 5.55 -17.08 -8.65
N THR A 88 5.29 -18.36 -8.40
CA THR A 88 4.46 -18.81 -7.26
C THR A 88 5.20 -18.66 -5.94
N ILE A 89 4.43 -18.57 -4.82
CA ILE A 89 5.04 -18.58 -3.48
C ILE A 89 5.75 -19.91 -3.24
N GLU A 90 5.15 -21.02 -3.67
CA GLU A 90 5.71 -22.37 -3.53
C GLU A 90 7.05 -22.51 -4.24
N GLU A 91 7.16 -22.08 -5.49
CA GLU A 91 8.40 -22.07 -6.25
C GLU A 91 9.47 -21.19 -5.61
N ARG A 92 9.04 -20.06 -5.04
CA ARG A 92 9.92 -19.13 -4.35
C ARG A 92 10.37 -19.65 -2.99
N ASP A 93 9.47 -20.26 -2.20
CA ASP A 93 9.74 -20.74 -0.84
C ASP A 93 10.53 -22.03 -0.80
N LEU A 94 10.50 -22.85 -1.87
CA LEU A 94 11.44 -23.96 -2.05
C LEU A 94 12.90 -23.52 -1.99
N LYS A 95 13.18 -22.27 -2.44
CA LYS A 95 14.51 -21.68 -2.39
C LYS A 95 14.80 -20.91 -1.09
N GLN A 96 13.78 -20.45 -0.37
CA GLN A 96 13.97 -19.62 0.85
C GLN A 96 12.73 -19.62 1.78
N LYS A 97 12.79 -20.33 2.90
CA LYS A 97 11.73 -20.45 3.95
C LYS A 97 11.35 -19.14 4.69
N LYS A 98 11.06 -18.01 4.03
CA LYS A 98 10.91 -16.70 4.71
C LYS A 98 9.70 -15.85 4.32
N SER A 99 8.62 -16.43 3.74
CA SER A 99 7.41 -15.68 3.36
C SER A 99 6.64 -15.04 4.54
N ASN A 100 6.86 -15.51 5.77
CA ASN A 100 6.19 -14.98 6.97
C ASN A 100 6.73 -13.63 7.49
N ARG A 101 7.67 -12.98 6.80
CA ARG A 101 8.32 -11.74 7.26
C ARG A 101 7.67 -10.45 6.81
N TRP A 102 6.70 -10.48 5.92
CA TRP A 102 6.09 -9.27 5.35
C TRP A 102 5.47 -8.36 6.41
N LYS A 103 4.74 -8.96 7.37
CA LYS A 103 4.14 -8.22 8.48
C LYS A 103 5.20 -7.58 9.39
N ASP A 104 6.28 -8.30 9.66
CA ASP A 104 7.40 -7.77 10.45
C ASP A 104 8.14 -6.65 9.73
N MET A 105 8.27 -6.75 8.41
CA MET A 105 8.87 -5.69 7.59
C MET A 105 8.00 -4.44 7.59
N ALA A 106 6.69 -4.59 7.37
CA ALA A 106 5.75 -3.48 7.45
C ALA A 106 5.78 -2.82 8.84
N LEU A 107 5.81 -3.62 9.92
CA LEU A 107 5.95 -3.10 11.29
C LEU A 107 7.25 -2.30 11.49
N LYS A 108 8.38 -2.82 11.01
CA LYS A 108 9.67 -2.12 11.08
C LYS A 108 9.66 -0.81 10.30
N ALA A 109 9.14 -0.84 9.07
CA ALA A 109 9.01 0.33 8.22
C ALA A 109 8.08 1.38 8.85
N ALA A 110 6.92 0.98 9.37
CA ALA A 110 5.99 1.87 10.05
C ALA A 110 6.58 2.52 11.30
N LYS A 111 7.38 1.77 12.08
CA LYS A 111 8.12 2.33 13.23
C LYS A 111 9.16 3.36 12.80
N GLN A 112 9.94 3.03 11.79
CA GLN A 112 11.01 3.89 11.28
C GLN A 112 10.44 5.19 10.70
N SER A 113 9.36 5.12 9.93
CA SER A 113 8.67 6.27 9.34
C SER A 113 7.71 6.99 10.31
N ARG A 114 7.65 6.56 11.58
CA ARG A 114 6.81 7.14 12.64
C ARG A 114 5.33 7.15 12.32
N ARG A 115 4.86 6.20 11.52
CA ARG A 115 3.43 6.08 11.19
C ARG A 115 2.60 5.77 12.44
N PRO A 116 1.34 6.23 12.51
CA PRO A 116 0.40 5.89 13.59
C PRO A 116 -0.22 4.50 13.40
N ASP A 117 -0.12 3.92 12.18
CA ASP A 117 -0.70 2.63 11.80
C ASP A 117 0.28 1.75 11.03
N ILE A 118 -0.03 0.46 11.01
CA ILE A 118 0.68 -0.56 10.23
C ILE A 118 -0.23 -0.95 9.07
N PRO A 119 0.25 -0.99 7.81
CA PRO A 119 -0.57 -1.46 6.70
C PRO A 119 -1.02 -2.91 6.91
N GLU A 120 -2.24 -3.19 6.50
CA GLU A 120 -2.72 -4.57 6.39
C GLU A 120 -2.02 -5.26 5.21
N ILE A 121 -1.44 -6.43 5.45
CA ILE A 121 -0.96 -7.30 4.38
C ILE A 121 -1.85 -8.54 4.39
N THR A 122 -2.66 -8.68 3.33
CA THR A 122 -3.58 -9.82 3.20
C THR A 122 -2.83 -11.11 2.90
N PRO A 123 -3.45 -12.26 3.12
CA PRO A 123 -2.95 -13.50 2.55
C PRO A 123 -2.81 -13.38 1.02
N TYR A 124 -1.87 -14.11 0.48
CA TYR A 124 -1.68 -14.27 -0.96
C TYR A 124 -2.89 -14.96 -1.59
N CYS A 125 -3.39 -14.45 -2.70
CA CYS A 125 -4.63 -14.92 -3.32
C CYS A 125 -4.53 -14.98 -4.86
N ALA A 126 -5.58 -15.49 -5.51
CA ALA A 126 -5.70 -15.47 -6.96
C ALA A 126 -6.02 -14.06 -7.46
N PHE A 127 -5.71 -13.79 -8.74
CA PHE A 127 -5.95 -12.49 -9.37
C PHE A 127 -7.40 -11.99 -9.23
N LYS A 128 -8.37 -12.87 -9.54
CA LYS A 128 -9.82 -12.52 -9.47
C LYS A 128 -10.24 -12.14 -8.04
N GLU A 129 -9.72 -12.83 -7.06
CA GLU A 129 -9.98 -12.54 -5.67
C GLU A 129 -9.36 -11.19 -5.28
N ALA A 130 -8.11 -10.92 -5.68
CA ALA A 130 -7.43 -9.67 -5.39
C ALA A 130 -8.19 -8.44 -5.90
N ILE A 131 -8.66 -8.45 -7.16
CA ILE A 131 -9.42 -7.33 -7.73
C ILE A 131 -10.81 -7.19 -7.12
N SER A 132 -11.44 -8.30 -6.69
CA SER A 132 -12.75 -8.28 -6.02
C SER A 132 -12.70 -7.73 -4.60
N CYS A 133 -11.54 -7.81 -3.93
CA CYS A 133 -11.32 -7.25 -2.59
C CYS A 133 -11.25 -5.71 -2.57
N CYS A 134 -11.20 -5.05 -3.73
CA CYS A 134 -11.17 -3.59 -3.82
C CYS A 134 -12.61 -3.03 -3.80
N ASP A 135 -12.85 -2.02 -2.97
CA ASP A 135 -14.17 -1.38 -2.87
C ASP A 135 -14.64 -0.89 -4.26
N LYS A 136 -15.91 -1.10 -4.57
CA LYS A 136 -16.53 -0.66 -5.85
C LYS A 136 -16.47 0.86 -6.02
N LYS A 137 -16.48 1.61 -4.93
CA LYS A 137 -16.42 3.07 -4.92
C LYS A 137 -15.01 3.64 -4.96
N SER A 138 -13.96 2.81 -4.81
CA SER A 138 -12.58 3.28 -4.84
C SER A 138 -12.16 3.80 -6.21
N LEU A 139 -11.18 4.70 -6.23
CA LEU A 139 -10.47 5.09 -7.45
C LEU A 139 -9.53 3.95 -7.83
N LYS A 140 -9.71 3.32 -8.99
CA LYS A 140 -8.97 2.11 -9.38
C LYS A 140 -8.11 2.34 -10.60
N ILE A 141 -6.82 2.11 -10.48
CA ILE A 141 -5.86 2.24 -11.59
C ILE A 141 -5.02 0.99 -11.79
N ILE A 142 -4.70 0.69 -13.04
CA ILE A 142 -3.67 -0.28 -13.44
C ILE A 142 -2.47 0.48 -13.94
N LEU A 143 -1.30 0.27 -13.37
CA LEU A 143 -0.06 0.79 -13.93
C LEU A 143 0.36 -0.07 -15.10
N LYS A 144 0.29 0.48 -16.31
CA LYS A 144 0.68 -0.21 -17.55
C LYS A 144 1.42 0.70 -18.50
N GLN A 145 2.20 0.08 -19.38
CA GLN A 145 2.88 0.74 -20.49
C GLN A 145 2.13 0.49 -21.79
N GLY A 146 2.28 1.39 -22.73
CA GLY A 146 1.73 1.22 -24.08
C GLY A 146 1.43 2.55 -24.77
N SER A 147 1.42 2.53 -26.12
CA SER A 147 0.97 3.66 -26.90
C SER A 147 -0.53 3.89 -26.69
N GLY A 148 -0.94 5.15 -26.50
CA GLY A 148 -2.36 5.50 -26.28
C GLY A 148 -2.85 5.29 -24.84
N VAL A 149 -2.00 4.86 -23.91
CA VAL A 149 -2.36 4.79 -22.49
C VAL A 149 -2.32 6.19 -21.90
N MET A 150 -3.43 6.60 -21.28
CA MET A 150 -3.55 7.89 -20.57
C MET A 150 -2.45 8.03 -19.50
N SER A 151 -1.89 9.21 -19.34
CA SER A 151 -0.94 9.45 -18.24
C SER A 151 -1.67 9.50 -16.89
N LEU A 152 -1.00 9.05 -15.81
CA LEU A 152 -1.55 9.17 -14.45
C LEU A 152 -1.90 10.63 -14.12
N LYS A 153 -1.07 11.59 -14.56
CA LYS A 153 -1.32 13.02 -14.36
C LYS A 153 -2.64 13.48 -15.00
N GLU A 154 -2.88 13.08 -16.24
CA GLU A 154 -4.13 13.39 -16.95
C GLU A 154 -5.34 12.73 -16.29
N PHE A 155 -5.21 11.44 -15.93
CA PHE A 155 -6.24 10.69 -15.21
C PHE A 155 -6.61 11.40 -13.89
N LEU A 156 -5.63 11.78 -13.08
CA LEU A 156 -5.87 12.47 -11.81
C LEU A 156 -6.52 13.83 -12.04
N LYS A 157 -6.04 14.63 -13.01
CA LYS A 157 -6.65 15.91 -13.35
C LYS A 157 -8.15 15.79 -13.67
N ASN A 158 -8.53 14.73 -14.39
CA ASN A 158 -9.92 14.50 -14.79
C ASN A 158 -10.78 13.91 -13.66
N THR A 159 -10.18 13.20 -12.71
CA THR A 159 -10.90 12.48 -11.64
C THR A 159 -10.81 13.12 -10.27
N LEU A 160 -9.82 14.00 -10.00
CA LEU A 160 -9.67 14.69 -8.71
C LEU A 160 -10.93 15.42 -8.23
N PRO A 161 -11.69 16.13 -9.08
CA PRO A 161 -12.93 16.76 -8.63
C PRO A 161 -13.95 15.78 -8.05
N LEU A 162 -13.95 14.53 -8.58
CA LEU A 162 -14.82 13.44 -8.16
C LEU A 162 -14.18 12.58 -7.05
N ALA A 163 -12.86 12.59 -6.95
CA ALA A 163 -12.10 11.78 -5.99
C ALA A 163 -12.17 12.30 -4.56
N LYS A 164 -12.50 13.58 -4.36
CA LYS A 164 -12.71 14.17 -3.01
C LYS A 164 -13.85 13.51 -2.24
N GLU A 165 -14.78 12.84 -2.94
CA GLU A 165 -15.85 12.05 -2.33
C GLU A 165 -15.44 10.59 -2.08
N LYS A 166 -14.28 10.14 -2.60
CA LYS A 166 -13.81 8.77 -2.48
C LYS A 166 -12.85 8.65 -1.31
N SER A 167 -13.12 7.70 -0.44
CA SER A 167 -12.28 7.42 0.74
C SER A 167 -11.14 6.43 0.46
N GLU A 168 -11.12 5.81 -0.73
CA GLU A 168 -10.15 4.77 -1.08
C GLU A 168 -9.67 4.86 -2.53
N ALA A 169 -8.38 4.52 -2.72
CA ALA A 169 -7.77 4.30 -4.03
C ALA A 169 -7.11 2.93 -4.09
N ALA A 170 -7.21 2.23 -5.23
CA ALA A 170 -6.56 0.95 -5.47
C ALA A 170 -5.62 1.03 -6.68
N ILE A 171 -4.40 0.58 -6.51
CA ILE A 171 -3.35 0.57 -7.52
C ILE A 171 -3.00 -0.87 -7.84
N LEU A 172 -3.24 -1.32 -9.06
CA LEU A 172 -2.89 -2.65 -9.54
C LEU A 172 -1.55 -2.59 -10.30
N VAL A 173 -0.60 -3.40 -9.85
CA VAL A 173 0.76 -3.49 -10.41
C VAL A 173 1.06 -4.93 -10.79
N GLY A 174 1.47 -5.14 -12.05
CA GLY A 174 1.87 -6.45 -12.57
C GLY A 174 3.25 -6.91 -12.10
N PRO A 175 3.61 -8.18 -12.39
CA PRO A 175 4.95 -8.71 -12.18
C PRO A 175 5.91 -8.15 -13.24
N GLU A 176 7.16 -8.62 -13.26
CA GLU A 176 8.19 -8.21 -14.22
C GLU A 176 7.76 -8.43 -15.68
N GLY A 177 7.03 -9.50 -15.96
CA GLY A 177 6.46 -9.82 -17.27
C GLY A 177 5.18 -9.04 -17.62
N GLY A 178 4.73 -8.13 -16.74
CA GLY A 178 3.46 -7.43 -16.87
C GLY A 178 2.25 -8.35 -16.64
N LEU A 179 1.05 -7.80 -16.67
CA LEU A 179 -0.20 -8.55 -16.66
C LEU A 179 -0.48 -9.16 -18.04
N SER A 180 -1.25 -10.25 -18.10
CA SER A 180 -1.75 -10.75 -19.37
C SER A 180 -2.87 -9.85 -19.91
N GLU A 181 -3.20 -9.98 -21.20
CA GLU A 181 -4.31 -9.22 -21.78
C GLU A 181 -5.64 -9.56 -21.13
N GLU A 182 -5.82 -10.83 -20.76
CA GLU A 182 -6.99 -11.33 -20.05
C GLU A 182 -7.11 -10.71 -18.65
N GLU A 183 -6.02 -10.67 -17.89
CA GLU A 183 -5.97 -10.02 -16.58
C GLU A 183 -6.29 -8.51 -16.68
N VAL A 184 -5.76 -7.83 -17.69
CA VAL A 184 -6.07 -6.40 -17.92
C VAL A 184 -7.55 -6.22 -18.22
N LYS A 185 -8.14 -7.02 -19.14
CA LYS A 185 -9.58 -6.95 -19.48
C LYS A 185 -10.46 -7.25 -18.27
N GLU A 186 -10.10 -8.23 -17.44
CA GLU A 186 -10.83 -8.54 -16.20
C GLU A 186 -10.76 -7.39 -15.18
N ALA A 187 -9.60 -6.78 -15.01
CA ALA A 187 -9.45 -5.62 -14.12
C ALA A 187 -10.24 -4.40 -14.64
N GLU A 188 -10.25 -4.15 -15.97
CA GLU A 188 -11.04 -3.07 -16.57
C GLU A 188 -12.55 -3.30 -16.35
N LYS A 189 -13.05 -4.54 -16.47
CA LYS A 189 -14.43 -4.90 -16.11
C LYS A 189 -14.72 -4.70 -14.61
N ALA A 190 -13.72 -4.83 -13.76
CA ALA A 190 -13.83 -4.55 -12.33
C ALA A 190 -13.70 -3.05 -11.98
N GLY A 191 -13.61 -2.17 -13.00
CA GLY A 191 -13.58 -0.72 -12.86
C GLY A 191 -12.18 -0.11 -12.73
N PHE A 192 -11.13 -0.86 -13.03
CA PHE A 192 -9.77 -0.33 -13.10
C PHE A 192 -9.53 0.40 -14.43
N THR A 193 -8.84 1.53 -14.38
CA THR A 193 -8.43 2.29 -15.56
C THR A 193 -6.93 2.15 -15.78
N GLY A 194 -6.52 1.80 -16.99
CA GLY A 194 -5.10 1.72 -17.37
C GLY A 194 -4.46 3.09 -17.43
N VAL A 195 -3.36 3.32 -16.70
CA VAL A 195 -2.64 4.57 -16.70
C VAL A 195 -1.12 4.34 -16.77
N SER A 196 -0.41 5.31 -17.34
CA SER A 196 1.05 5.30 -17.49
C SER A 196 1.70 6.31 -16.54
N LEU A 197 2.83 5.92 -15.96
CA LEU A 197 3.71 6.82 -15.16
C LEU A 197 4.73 7.59 -16.01
N GLY A 198 4.69 7.44 -17.34
CA GLY A 198 5.60 8.10 -18.26
C GLY A 198 6.03 7.19 -19.40
N SER A 199 6.99 7.63 -20.22
CA SER A 199 7.44 6.92 -21.43
C SER A 199 8.39 5.75 -21.15
N GLY A 200 9.04 5.72 -19.98
CA GLY A 200 10.00 4.68 -19.62
C GLY A 200 9.35 3.42 -19.04
N ILE A 201 9.93 2.25 -19.33
CA ILE A 201 9.54 1.00 -18.68
C ILE A 201 10.09 1.00 -17.26
N LEU A 202 9.20 1.02 -16.28
CA LEU A 202 9.58 0.93 -14.87
C LEU A 202 9.60 -0.52 -14.42
N ARG A 203 10.54 -0.84 -13.55
CA ARG A 203 10.51 -2.12 -12.82
C ARG A 203 9.29 -2.16 -11.90
N THR A 204 8.79 -3.35 -11.59
CA THR A 204 7.56 -3.53 -10.80
C THR A 204 7.65 -2.84 -9.44
N GLU A 205 8.79 -2.94 -8.75
CA GLU A 205 9.02 -2.25 -7.47
C GLU A 205 9.01 -0.72 -7.63
N THR A 206 9.61 -0.21 -8.70
CA THR A 206 9.63 1.24 -8.97
C THR A 206 8.21 1.74 -9.26
N ALA A 207 7.46 1.02 -10.08
CA ALA A 207 6.07 1.36 -10.41
C ALA A 207 5.18 1.39 -9.16
N ALA A 208 5.29 0.37 -8.29
CA ALA A 208 4.54 0.30 -7.05
C ALA A 208 4.86 1.46 -6.08
N ILE A 209 6.14 1.74 -5.88
CA ILE A 209 6.62 2.78 -4.96
C ILE A 209 6.17 4.17 -5.46
N ILE A 210 6.44 4.48 -6.73
CA ILE A 210 6.08 5.77 -7.32
C ILE A 210 4.56 5.92 -7.40
N GLY A 211 3.83 4.88 -7.82
CA GLY A 211 2.37 4.90 -7.88
C GLY A 211 1.74 5.21 -6.53
N VAL A 212 2.16 4.54 -5.46
CA VAL A 212 1.68 4.82 -4.10
C VAL A 212 2.06 6.24 -3.68
N GLY A 213 3.31 6.67 -3.94
CA GLY A 213 3.78 8.01 -3.59
C GLY A 213 2.96 9.13 -4.24
N ILE A 214 2.72 9.03 -5.55
CA ILE A 214 1.92 10.03 -6.29
C ILE A 214 0.47 10.04 -5.77
N MET A 215 -0.14 8.88 -5.58
CA MET A 215 -1.52 8.81 -5.08
C MET A 215 -1.65 9.39 -3.67
N GLN A 216 -0.68 9.16 -2.80
CA GLN A 216 -0.66 9.77 -1.46
C GLN A 216 -0.44 11.28 -1.52
N TYR A 217 0.41 11.76 -2.41
CA TYR A 217 0.70 13.20 -2.58
C TYR A 217 -0.51 13.95 -3.16
N GLU A 218 -1.11 13.45 -4.23
CA GLU A 218 -2.16 14.15 -4.97
C GLU A 218 -3.54 14.09 -4.29
N LEU A 219 -3.79 13.09 -3.43
CA LEU A 219 -5.13 12.83 -2.90
C LEU A 219 -5.26 13.12 -1.39
N ASN A 220 -4.19 13.49 -0.69
CA ASN A 220 -4.22 13.74 0.75
C ASN A 220 -3.83 15.18 1.18
N ASP A 221 -3.83 16.11 0.25
CA ASP A 221 -3.70 17.54 0.55
C ASP A 221 -5.00 18.18 1.03
#